data_a135a792b94cec098529e705c97c50db
#
_entry.id   a135a792b94cec098529e705c97c50db
#
_cell.length_a   1.000
_cell.length_b   1.000
_cell.length_c   1.000
_cell.angle_alpha   90.00
_cell.angle_beta   90.00
_cell.angle_gamma   90.00
#
_symmetry.space_group_name_H-M   'P 1'
#
loop_
_entity.id
_entity.type
_entity.pdbx_description
1 polymer ?
#
loop_
_entity_poly.entity_id
_entity_poly.type
_entity_poly.pdbx_seq_one_letter_code
_entity_poly.pdbx_strand_id
1 'polypeptide(L)'
;MKVKRPLLLFSLSVLSVLSLNSHNIFAQQVPQPLGFEEYDPVSTLKVEEHKVRRAKFPFIDVHNHQYQMPTQDLKFLVAQMDSLNMGIMINLSGRGWSQEWDEGTATLKGSIENIAKNEPKRIALFTNLQFKGFGEKDWTERAVKQLEADFKMGAKGLKIYKNLGFSSIKDDKGNRVAVNDPRLNPVWKKCGELKIPVLIHTADVPSFWDPMDRYNERWLELKTHPNRRRGVNDPVPFGSLIAEQHYIFKNNPKTIFINAHMGWYPNNLKKLDSLMTALPNMYVEIGAVIAELGRQPRAAKKFFDKWQDRVLFGKDSWVPSEYSTYFRVLETEDEYFPYHKKYHAFWRMYGMGLSDEVLKKLYYKNALTIIPGLDKSLFPK
;
A
#
# COMPACT_ATOMS: atom_id res chain seq x y z
N MET A 1 -78.08 -45.65 59.17
CA MET A 1 -78.20 -45.85 60.61
C MET A 1 -76.90 -45.50 61.33
N LYS A 2 -76.95 -44.55 62.27
CA LYS A 2 -75.94 -44.13 63.27
C LYS A 2 -74.63 -43.54 62.76
N VAL A 3 -74.51 -42.23 62.63
CA VAL A 3 -74.04 -41.22 63.58
C VAL A 3 -72.95 -41.69 64.58
N LYS A 4 -71.73 -41.06 64.45
CA LYS A 4 -70.98 -40.48 65.56
C LYS A 4 -69.82 -39.57 65.07
N ARG A 5 -69.90 -38.29 65.38
CA ARG A 5 -68.82 -37.39 65.72
C ARG A 5 -68.31 -37.69 67.14
N PRO A 6 -67.17 -37.27 67.65
CA PRO A 6 -66.46 -36.01 67.51
C PRO A 6 -64.92 -36.19 67.65
N LEU A 7 -64.08 -35.27 67.55
CA LEU A 7 -63.50 -34.33 68.53
C LEU A 7 -62.39 -33.49 67.88
N LEU A 8 -62.47 -32.21 68.11
CA LEU A 8 -61.40 -31.24 67.83
C LEU A 8 -60.21 -31.49 68.79
N LEU A 9 -59.01 -31.40 68.25
CA LEU A 9 -57.81 -31.06 68.99
C LEU A 9 -57.06 -29.98 68.27
N PHE A 10 -57.02 -28.82 68.90
CA PHE A 10 -56.19 -27.69 68.52
C PHE A 10 -54.72 -28.03 68.84
N SER A 11 -53.86 -27.97 67.84
CA SER A 11 -52.42 -27.89 68.08
C SER A 11 -51.87 -26.59 67.45
N LEU A 12 -51.42 -25.73 68.32
CA LEU A 12 -50.66 -24.52 67.93
C LEU A 12 -49.33 -24.94 67.23
N SER A 13 -49.24 -24.68 65.98
CA SER A 13 -47.96 -24.79 65.29
C SER A 13 -47.31 -23.43 65.25
N VAL A 14 -46.19 -23.28 65.91
CA VAL A 14 -45.33 -22.13 65.88
C VAL A 14 -44.73 -22.05 64.48
N LEU A 15 -45.07 -21.01 63.67
CA LEU A 15 -44.44 -20.71 62.44
C LEU A 15 -43.07 -20.06 62.73
N SER A 16 -41.99 -20.83 62.58
CA SER A 16 -40.63 -20.31 62.47
C SER A 16 -40.41 -19.79 61.03
N VAL A 17 -40.39 -18.49 60.92
CA VAL A 17 -39.99 -17.82 59.67
C VAL A 17 -38.48 -18.00 59.47
N LEU A 18 -38.09 -18.99 58.71
CA LEU A 18 -36.74 -19.10 58.13
C LEU A 18 -36.63 -18.09 57.01
N SER A 19 -36.00 -16.96 57.31
CA SER A 19 -35.53 -16.03 56.28
C SER A 19 -34.43 -16.73 55.44
N LEU A 20 -34.85 -17.27 54.30
CA LEU A 20 -33.90 -17.66 53.25
C LEU A 20 -33.24 -16.40 52.67
N ASN A 21 -32.04 -16.07 53.20
CA ASN A 21 -31.12 -15.18 52.51
C ASN A 21 -30.78 -15.85 51.19
N SER A 22 -31.50 -15.48 50.12
CA SER A 22 -31.10 -15.75 48.74
C SER A 22 -29.83 -14.93 48.46
N HIS A 23 -28.69 -15.55 48.72
CA HIS A 23 -27.44 -15.08 48.14
C HIS A 23 -27.62 -15.23 46.64
N ASN A 24 -27.84 -14.11 45.96
CA ASN A 24 -27.68 -14.03 44.53
C ASN A 24 -26.23 -14.40 44.22
N ILE A 25 -25.98 -15.69 44.01
CA ILE A 25 -24.77 -16.15 43.38
C ILE A 25 -24.90 -15.64 41.95
N PHE A 26 -24.31 -14.46 41.69
CA PHE A 26 -23.99 -14.08 40.30
C PHE A 26 -23.07 -15.18 39.78
N ALA A 27 -23.66 -16.15 39.08
CA ALA A 27 -22.87 -17.08 38.29
C ALA A 27 -21.96 -16.20 37.39
N GLN A 28 -20.67 -16.17 37.72
CA GLN A 28 -19.68 -15.57 36.82
C GLN A 28 -19.88 -16.30 35.50
N GLN A 29 -20.49 -15.61 34.54
CA GLN A 29 -20.53 -16.12 33.16
C GLN A 29 -19.09 -16.37 32.75
N VAL A 30 -18.73 -17.62 32.55
CA VAL A 30 -17.44 -17.98 31.99
C VAL A 30 -17.36 -17.22 30.65
N PRO A 31 -16.40 -16.31 30.46
CA PRO A 31 -16.30 -15.57 29.21
C PRO A 31 -16.23 -16.58 28.08
N GLN A 32 -17.04 -16.36 27.04
CA GLN A 32 -16.93 -17.16 25.82
C GLN A 32 -15.49 -17.04 25.31
N PRO A 33 -14.90 -18.12 24.77
CA PRO A 33 -13.57 -18.07 24.20
C PRO A 33 -13.50 -16.97 23.15
N LEU A 34 -12.67 -15.97 23.37
CA LEU A 34 -12.44 -14.87 22.42
C LEU A 34 -11.48 -15.35 21.32
N GLY A 35 -11.91 -15.27 20.06
CA GLY A 35 -11.04 -15.55 18.92
C GLY A 35 -9.94 -14.49 18.76
N PHE A 36 -8.79 -14.88 18.23
CA PHE A 36 -7.69 -13.94 18.01
C PHE A 36 -8.09 -12.78 17.05
N GLU A 37 -8.93 -13.06 16.08
CA GLU A 37 -9.44 -12.08 15.12
C GLU A 37 -10.38 -11.05 15.76
N GLU A 38 -11.02 -11.39 16.86
CA GLU A 38 -11.95 -10.53 17.60
C GLU A 38 -11.24 -9.74 18.70
N TYR A 39 -10.02 -10.15 19.07
CA TYR A 39 -9.25 -9.51 20.12
C TYR A 39 -8.78 -8.12 19.70
N ASP A 40 -9.32 -7.07 20.31
CA ASP A 40 -9.01 -5.66 20.00
C ASP A 40 -8.82 -4.87 21.30
N PRO A 41 -7.70 -5.05 22.00
CA PRO A 41 -7.48 -4.43 23.29
C PRO A 41 -7.37 -2.91 23.17
N VAL A 42 -8.13 -2.21 24.02
CA VAL A 42 -8.01 -0.77 24.19
C VAL A 42 -6.80 -0.48 25.07
N SER A 43 -5.90 0.39 24.60
CA SER A 43 -4.74 0.81 25.39
C SER A 43 -5.19 1.59 26.63
N THR A 44 -4.59 1.29 27.78
CA THR A 44 -4.74 2.08 29.00
C THR A 44 -3.68 3.18 29.14
N LEU A 45 -2.74 3.26 28.22
CA LEU A 45 -1.71 4.30 28.20
C LEU A 45 -2.36 5.68 28.03
N LYS A 46 -1.85 6.64 28.79
CA LYS A 46 -2.18 8.06 28.65
C LYS A 46 -1.02 8.77 27.98
N VAL A 47 -1.07 8.79 26.66
CA VAL A 47 -0.05 9.39 25.80
C VAL A 47 -0.66 10.54 25.01
N GLU A 48 0.19 11.42 24.52
CA GLU A 48 -0.23 12.50 23.64
C GLU A 48 -0.81 11.95 22.32
N GLU A 49 -1.87 12.59 21.81
CA GLU A 49 -2.56 12.13 20.62
C GLU A 49 -2.84 13.31 19.67
N HIS A 50 -2.26 13.24 18.46
CA HIS A 50 -2.50 14.18 17.39
C HIS A 50 -3.32 13.53 16.26
N LYS A 51 -4.51 14.08 16.01
CA LYS A 51 -5.38 13.61 14.90
C LYS A 51 -5.05 14.36 13.61
N VAL A 52 -3.98 13.94 12.94
CA VAL A 52 -3.53 14.59 11.70
C VAL A 52 -4.38 14.09 10.53
N ARG A 53 -5.40 14.86 10.14
CA ARG A 53 -6.31 14.53 9.04
C ARG A 53 -5.86 15.09 7.69
N ARG A 54 -4.94 16.03 7.70
CA ARG A 54 -4.46 16.79 6.55
C ARG A 54 -2.96 16.93 6.67
N ALA A 55 -2.23 16.69 5.59
CA ALA A 55 -0.76 16.83 5.56
C ALA A 55 -0.35 18.28 5.86
N LYS A 56 0.75 18.44 6.59
CA LYS A 56 1.35 19.75 6.95
C LYS A 56 1.73 20.57 5.72
N PHE A 57 2.23 19.92 4.69
CA PHE A 57 2.58 20.52 3.40
C PHE A 57 1.78 19.90 2.27
N PRO A 58 1.56 20.62 1.15
CA PRO A 58 1.02 19.99 -0.06
C PRO A 58 1.88 18.81 -0.47
N PHE A 59 1.26 17.71 -0.96
CA PHE A 59 2.00 16.53 -1.34
C PHE A 59 1.58 15.98 -2.70
N ILE A 60 2.45 15.17 -3.27
CA ILE A 60 2.24 14.37 -4.49
C ILE A 60 2.18 12.91 -4.06
N ASP A 61 1.06 12.26 -4.32
CA ASP A 61 0.96 10.81 -4.19
C ASP A 61 1.43 10.16 -5.49
N VAL A 62 2.65 9.58 -5.49
CA VAL A 62 3.23 8.97 -6.68
C VAL A 62 2.74 7.55 -6.94
N HIS A 63 1.96 6.96 -6.03
CA HIS A 63 1.48 5.59 -6.16
C HIS A 63 -0.02 5.51 -5.86
N ASN A 64 -0.82 5.71 -6.89
CA ASN A 64 -2.28 5.62 -6.81
C ASN A 64 -2.85 4.91 -8.03
N HIS A 65 -4.04 4.33 -7.88
CA HIS A 65 -4.74 3.59 -8.93
C HIS A 65 -6.18 4.07 -9.06
N GLN A 66 -6.51 4.67 -10.21
CA GLN A 66 -7.82 5.16 -10.58
C GLN A 66 -8.22 4.53 -11.92
N TYR A 67 -8.97 3.43 -11.86
CA TYR A 67 -9.28 2.63 -13.07
C TYR A 67 -10.41 3.21 -13.90
N GLN A 68 -11.26 4.05 -13.31
CA GLN A 68 -12.38 4.69 -14.00
C GLN A 68 -12.02 6.07 -14.57
N MET A 69 -10.73 6.39 -14.67
CA MET A 69 -10.23 7.71 -15.03
C MET A 69 -10.86 8.30 -16.32
N PRO A 70 -11.14 7.53 -17.39
CA PRO A 70 -11.78 8.09 -18.59
C PRO A 70 -13.15 8.73 -18.34
N THR A 71 -13.90 8.25 -17.33
CA THR A 71 -15.27 8.66 -17.04
C THR A 71 -15.50 9.14 -15.61
N GLN A 72 -14.44 9.15 -14.80
CA GLN A 72 -14.51 9.50 -13.39
C GLN A 72 -14.88 10.97 -13.20
N ASP A 73 -15.69 11.26 -12.18
CA ASP A 73 -15.91 12.65 -11.71
C ASP A 73 -14.66 13.17 -11.02
N LEU A 74 -13.88 13.96 -11.76
CA LEU A 74 -12.62 14.51 -11.27
C LEU A 74 -12.83 15.66 -10.29
N LYS A 75 -13.95 16.38 -10.33
CA LYS A 75 -14.24 17.44 -9.35
C LYS A 75 -14.44 16.84 -7.97
N PHE A 76 -15.17 15.72 -7.89
CA PHE A 76 -15.34 15.01 -6.63
C PHE A 76 -14.01 14.43 -6.11
N LEU A 77 -13.22 13.81 -7.00
CA LEU A 77 -11.91 13.29 -6.63
C LEU A 77 -10.98 14.39 -6.10
N VAL A 78 -10.92 15.52 -6.79
CA VAL A 78 -10.07 16.66 -6.40
C VAL A 78 -10.54 17.30 -5.09
N ALA A 79 -11.84 17.38 -4.83
CA ALA A 79 -12.36 17.83 -3.54
C ALA A 79 -11.87 16.94 -2.37
N GLN A 80 -11.83 15.62 -2.59
CA GLN A 80 -11.24 14.69 -1.61
C GLN A 80 -9.72 14.91 -1.47
N MET A 81 -9.00 15.10 -2.58
CA MET A 81 -7.56 15.44 -2.56
C MET A 81 -7.29 16.72 -1.77
N ASP A 82 -8.11 17.76 -1.96
CA ASP A 82 -7.99 19.04 -1.27
C ASP A 82 -8.16 18.89 0.25
N SER A 83 -9.07 18.03 0.68
CA SER A 83 -9.25 17.74 2.12
C SER A 83 -8.00 17.17 2.78
N LEU A 84 -7.17 16.44 2.01
CA LEU A 84 -5.92 15.84 2.45
C LEU A 84 -4.69 16.77 2.31
N ASN A 85 -4.80 17.90 1.61
CA ASN A 85 -3.70 18.73 1.11
C ASN A 85 -2.90 18.08 -0.03
N MET A 86 -3.51 17.18 -0.79
CA MET A 86 -2.86 16.55 -1.95
C MET A 86 -2.86 17.53 -3.14
N GLY A 87 -1.70 17.98 -3.56
CA GLY A 87 -1.53 18.84 -4.74
C GLY A 87 -1.72 18.07 -6.05
N ILE A 88 -1.03 16.94 -6.21
CA ILE A 88 -1.07 16.12 -7.42
C ILE A 88 -1.20 14.64 -7.04
N MET A 89 -2.01 13.91 -7.83
CA MET A 89 -2.08 12.45 -7.83
C MET A 89 -1.45 11.91 -9.10
N ILE A 90 -0.54 10.94 -8.96
CA ILE A 90 -0.05 10.14 -10.09
C ILE A 90 -0.89 8.87 -10.18
N ASN A 91 -1.75 8.81 -11.19
CA ASN A 91 -2.48 7.57 -11.48
C ASN A 91 -1.61 6.63 -12.31
N LEU A 92 -1.29 5.48 -11.74
CA LEU A 92 -0.43 4.46 -12.32
C LEU A 92 -1.17 3.48 -13.25
N SER A 93 -2.47 3.70 -13.48
CA SER A 93 -3.32 2.81 -14.28
C SER A 93 -3.75 3.47 -15.58
N GLY A 94 -2.84 4.17 -16.26
CA GLY A 94 -3.18 4.95 -17.45
C GLY A 94 -3.80 4.13 -18.59
N ARG A 95 -3.33 2.92 -18.82
CA ARG A 95 -3.89 1.99 -19.82
C ARG A 95 -4.92 1.02 -19.25
N GLY A 96 -5.28 1.13 -17.98
CA GLY A 96 -6.21 0.23 -17.30
C GLY A 96 -5.66 -1.18 -17.11
N TRP A 97 -6.56 -2.16 -17.09
CA TRP A 97 -6.25 -3.59 -16.93
C TRP A 97 -6.24 -4.40 -18.22
N SER A 98 -6.67 -3.81 -19.34
CA SER A 98 -6.74 -4.53 -20.61
C SER A 98 -5.35 -4.98 -21.06
N GLN A 99 -5.27 -6.21 -21.55
CA GLN A 99 -4.06 -6.72 -22.21
C GLN A 99 -4.08 -6.44 -23.72
N GLU A 100 -5.21 -5.93 -24.24
CA GLU A 100 -5.34 -5.55 -25.64
C GLU A 100 -4.72 -4.18 -25.91
N TRP A 101 -3.89 -4.09 -26.94
CA TRP A 101 -3.13 -2.87 -27.25
C TRP A 101 -4.05 -1.66 -27.52
N ASP A 102 -5.09 -1.87 -28.34
CA ASP A 102 -5.99 -0.79 -28.75
C ASP A 102 -6.88 -0.31 -27.61
N GLU A 103 -7.41 -1.24 -26.80
CA GLU A 103 -8.22 -0.91 -25.61
C GLU A 103 -7.42 -0.12 -24.58
N GLY A 104 -6.18 -0.53 -24.34
CA GLY A 104 -5.26 0.22 -23.46
C GLY A 104 -4.99 1.62 -24.00
N THR A 105 -4.80 1.76 -25.31
CA THR A 105 -4.60 3.07 -25.96
C THR A 105 -5.85 3.94 -25.83
N ALA A 106 -7.04 3.39 -26.05
CA ALA A 106 -8.31 4.10 -25.89
C ALA A 106 -8.52 4.56 -24.44
N THR A 107 -8.20 3.70 -23.47
CA THR A 107 -8.28 4.03 -22.03
C THR A 107 -7.35 5.18 -21.67
N LEU A 108 -6.09 5.13 -22.09
CA LEU A 108 -5.12 6.20 -21.83
C LEU A 108 -5.56 7.52 -22.46
N LYS A 109 -6.01 7.49 -23.72
CA LYS A 109 -6.52 8.65 -24.43
C LYS A 109 -7.71 9.27 -23.72
N GLY A 110 -8.74 8.48 -23.41
CA GLY A 110 -9.93 8.97 -22.67
C GLY A 110 -9.58 9.54 -21.30
N SER A 111 -8.60 8.94 -20.60
CA SER A 111 -8.10 9.46 -19.32
C SER A 111 -7.46 10.83 -19.48
N ILE A 112 -6.59 10.99 -20.49
CA ILE A 112 -5.92 12.27 -20.78
C ILE A 112 -6.95 13.34 -21.15
N GLU A 113 -7.92 13.01 -21.99
CA GLU A 113 -9.01 13.93 -22.41
C GLU A 113 -9.85 14.39 -21.21
N ASN A 114 -10.24 13.46 -20.32
CA ASN A 114 -11.00 13.79 -19.10
C ASN A 114 -10.19 14.71 -18.16
N ILE A 115 -8.91 14.40 -17.95
CA ILE A 115 -8.01 15.23 -17.12
C ILE A 115 -7.81 16.61 -17.74
N ALA A 116 -7.49 16.69 -19.02
CA ALA A 116 -7.25 17.95 -19.72
C ALA A 116 -8.48 18.89 -19.68
N LYS A 117 -9.67 18.32 -19.76
CA LYS A 117 -10.94 19.06 -19.71
C LYS A 117 -11.28 19.56 -18.32
N ASN A 118 -11.07 18.73 -17.28
CA ASN A 118 -11.65 18.98 -15.97
C ASN A 118 -10.64 19.37 -14.90
N GLU A 119 -9.43 18.74 -14.86
CA GLU A 119 -8.44 18.94 -13.80
C GLU A 119 -6.98 18.83 -14.31
N PRO A 120 -6.56 19.69 -15.25
CA PRO A 120 -5.32 19.52 -16.00
C PRO A 120 -4.02 19.63 -15.18
N LYS A 121 -4.11 20.15 -13.94
CA LYS A 121 -2.95 20.37 -13.07
C LYS A 121 -2.85 19.39 -11.90
N ARG A 122 -3.94 18.68 -11.62
CA ARG A 122 -4.10 17.93 -10.38
C ARG A 122 -3.78 16.43 -10.51
N ILE A 123 -3.85 15.90 -11.72
CA ILE A 123 -3.70 14.48 -11.99
C ILE A 123 -2.72 14.27 -13.14
N ALA A 124 -1.75 13.39 -12.95
CA ALA A 124 -0.85 12.94 -14.01
C ALA A 124 -0.94 11.41 -14.15
N LEU A 125 -0.60 10.92 -15.34
CA LEU A 125 -0.74 9.50 -15.69
C LEU A 125 0.63 8.87 -15.95
N PHE A 126 0.84 7.66 -15.46
CA PHE A 126 1.84 6.74 -15.96
C PHE A 126 1.18 5.75 -16.90
N THR A 127 1.83 5.45 -18.02
CA THR A 127 1.39 4.38 -18.92
C THR A 127 1.77 3.01 -18.34
N ASN A 128 1.24 1.95 -18.96
CA ASN A 128 1.49 0.56 -18.57
C ASN A 128 2.03 -0.22 -19.77
N LEU A 129 2.91 -1.18 -19.51
CA LEU A 129 3.38 -2.10 -20.54
C LEU A 129 2.36 -3.23 -20.75
N GLN A 130 2.08 -3.54 -22.01
CA GLN A 130 1.20 -4.64 -22.38
C GLN A 130 2.00 -5.84 -22.88
N PHE A 131 1.64 -7.03 -22.40
CA PHE A 131 2.41 -8.26 -22.63
C PHE A 131 1.76 -9.19 -23.65
N LYS A 132 0.60 -8.84 -24.23
CA LYS A 132 -0.01 -9.62 -25.29
C LYS A 132 0.95 -9.79 -26.48
N GLY A 133 1.19 -11.03 -26.88
CA GLY A 133 2.15 -11.38 -27.94
C GLY A 133 3.62 -11.30 -27.53
N PHE A 134 3.92 -11.26 -26.21
CA PHE A 134 5.31 -11.29 -25.76
C PHE A 134 6.00 -12.56 -26.24
N GLY A 135 7.13 -12.40 -26.96
CA GLY A 135 7.85 -13.49 -27.63
C GLY A 135 7.75 -13.41 -29.17
N GLU A 136 6.73 -12.76 -29.70
CA GLU A 136 6.67 -12.45 -31.14
C GLU A 136 7.86 -11.58 -31.55
N LYS A 137 8.32 -11.76 -32.77
CA LYS A 137 9.56 -11.14 -33.30
C LYS A 137 9.56 -9.60 -33.18
N ASP A 138 8.42 -8.98 -33.33
CA ASP A 138 8.24 -7.51 -33.36
C ASP A 138 7.72 -6.93 -32.02
N TRP A 139 7.45 -7.77 -31.01
CA TRP A 139 6.87 -7.31 -29.74
C TRP A 139 7.66 -6.17 -29.11
N THR A 140 8.98 -6.31 -29.02
CA THR A 140 9.86 -5.28 -28.43
C THR A 140 9.76 -3.95 -29.17
N GLU A 141 9.72 -3.98 -30.49
CA GLU A 141 9.57 -2.77 -31.29
C GLU A 141 8.21 -2.11 -31.08
N ARG A 142 7.14 -2.91 -31.06
CA ARG A 142 5.77 -2.42 -30.75
C ARG A 142 5.71 -1.79 -29.36
N ALA A 143 6.30 -2.43 -28.35
CA ALA A 143 6.32 -1.92 -26.99
C ALA A 143 7.05 -0.57 -26.85
N VAL A 144 8.19 -0.42 -27.53
CA VAL A 144 8.93 0.84 -27.56
C VAL A 144 8.15 1.94 -28.30
N LYS A 145 7.55 1.64 -29.47
CA LYS A 145 6.70 2.57 -30.21
C LYS A 145 5.46 2.99 -29.39
N GLN A 146 4.83 2.05 -28.69
CA GLN A 146 3.72 2.36 -27.81
C GLN A 146 4.14 3.32 -26.71
N LEU A 147 5.27 3.05 -26.02
CA LEU A 147 5.78 3.92 -24.97
C LEU A 147 6.05 5.35 -25.47
N GLU A 148 6.65 5.50 -26.65
CA GLU A 148 6.88 6.81 -27.28
C GLU A 148 5.57 7.53 -27.62
N ALA A 149 4.59 6.80 -28.14
CA ALA A 149 3.27 7.36 -28.45
C ALA A 149 2.53 7.81 -27.20
N ASP A 150 2.55 6.99 -26.13
CA ASP A 150 1.92 7.30 -24.86
C ASP A 150 2.56 8.53 -24.18
N PHE A 151 3.90 8.64 -24.26
CA PHE A 151 4.61 9.81 -23.76
C PHE A 151 4.24 11.09 -24.56
N LYS A 152 4.20 11.01 -25.89
CA LYS A 152 3.76 12.11 -26.76
C LYS A 152 2.31 12.51 -26.47
N MET A 153 1.47 11.56 -26.14
CA MET A 153 0.08 11.80 -25.77
C MET A 153 -0.06 12.50 -24.42
N GLY A 154 0.90 12.34 -23.50
CA GLY A 154 0.91 13.06 -22.22
C GLY A 154 1.26 12.22 -20.99
N ALA A 155 1.53 10.93 -21.13
CA ALA A 155 2.00 10.09 -20.01
C ALA A 155 3.32 10.63 -19.44
N LYS A 156 3.51 10.56 -18.11
CA LYS A 156 4.66 11.14 -17.40
C LYS A 156 5.66 10.11 -16.90
N GLY A 157 5.37 8.84 -17.07
CA GLY A 157 6.21 7.72 -16.63
C GLY A 157 5.63 6.39 -17.06
N LEU A 158 6.33 5.31 -16.73
CA LEU A 158 5.90 3.93 -16.95
C LEU A 158 5.64 3.23 -15.64
N LYS A 159 4.50 2.55 -15.51
CA LYS A 159 4.21 1.63 -14.40
C LYS A 159 4.37 0.19 -14.83
N ILE A 160 5.12 -0.56 -14.06
CA ILE A 160 5.19 -2.02 -14.13
C ILE A 160 4.47 -2.59 -12.93
N TYR A 161 3.48 -3.46 -13.18
CA TYR A 161 2.76 -4.20 -12.14
C TYR A 161 3.53 -5.44 -11.71
N LYS A 162 3.25 -5.91 -10.50
CA LYS A 162 3.91 -7.06 -9.89
C LYS A 162 3.73 -8.40 -10.63
N ASN A 163 2.77 -8.48 -11.54
CA ASN A 163 2.57 -9.67 -12.36
C ASN A 163 3.77 -9.96 -13.28
N LEU A 164 4.55 -8.95 -13.67
CA LEU A 164 5.83 -9.19 -14.34
C LEU A 164 6.83 -9.83 -13.36
N GLY A 165 7.40 -10.94 -13.77
CA GLY A 165 8.30 -11.75 -12.95
C GLY A 165 7.61 -12.88 -12.19
N PHE A 166 6.29 -12.79 -11.92
CA PHE A 166 5.51 -13.94 -11.47
C PHE A 166 5.17 -14.88 -12.65
N SER A 167 4.59 -16.05 -12.34
CA SER A 167 4.24 -17.08 -13.34
C SER A 167 3.07 -16.68 -14.24
N SER A 168 2.39 -15.58 -13.96
CA SER A 168 1.20 -15.13 -14.68
C SER A 168 1.49 -14.57 -16.08
N ILE A 169 2.66 -13.94 -16.29
CA ILE A 169 3.08 -13.49 -17.61
C ILE A 169 3.99 -14.50 -18.25
N LYS A 170 3.59 -14.97 -19.43
CA LYS A 170 4.30 -15.98 -20.22
C LYS A 170 4.59 -15.47 -21.62
N ASP A 171 5.68 -15.99 -22.19
CA ASP A 171 6.02 -15.76 -23.59
C ASP A 171 5.21 -16.71 -24.52
N ASP A 172 5.43 -16.58 -25.83
CA ASP A 172 4.82 -17.38 -26.90
C ASP A 172 5.12 -18.89 -26.79
N LYS A 173 6.15 -19.26 -26.02
CA LYS A 173 6.53 -20.66 -25.72
C LYS A 173 6.01 -21.15 -24.38
N GLY A 174 5.25 -20.34 -23.65
CA GLY A 174 4.71 -20.65 -22.32
C GLY A 174 5.70 -20.50 -21.17
N ASN A 175 6.91 -19.95 -21.42
CA ASN A 175 7.89 -19.69 -20.36
C ASN A 175 7.54 -18.41 -19.58
N ARG A 176 7.85 -18.40 -18.29
CA ARG A 176 7.73 -17.21 -17.44
C ARG A 176 8.58 -16.05 -18.00
N VAL A 177 8.02 -14.86 -18.05
CA VAL A 177 8.77 -13.65 -18.40
C VAL A 177 9.42 -13.10 -17.13
N ALA A 178 10.75 -13.15 -17.07
CA ALA A 178 11.52 -12.57 -15.98
C ALA A 178 11.55 -11.03 -16.06
N VAL A 179 11.71 -10.34 -14.91
CA VAL A 179 11.82 -8.88 -14.89
C VAL A 179 13.04 -8.39 -15.70
N ASN A 180 14.10 -9.20 -15.71
CA ASN A 180 15.33 -8.93 -16.46
C ASN A 180 15.39 -9.62 -17.83
N ASP A 181 14.25 -10.03 -18.38
CA ASP A 181 14.21 -10.58 -19.72
C ASP A 181 14.85 -9.61 -20.73
N PRO A 182 15.80 -10.06 -21.55
CA PRO A 182 16.54 -9.16 -22.44
C PRO A 182 15.65 -8.45 -23.47
N ARG A 183 14.49 -9.01 -23.81
CA ARG A 183 13.51 -8.42 -24.72
C ARG A 183 12.87 -7.15 -24.14
N LEU A 184 12.90 -6.97 -22.80
CA LEU A 184 12.43 -5.77 -22.10
C LEU A 184 13.46 -4.65 -22.05
N ASN A 185 14.76 -4.94 -22.26
CA ASN A 185 15.82 -3.97 -22.07
C ASN A 185 15.68 -2.70 -22.96
N PRO A 186 15.23 -2.78 -24.24
CA PRO A 186 14.98 -1.58 -25.04
C PRO A 186 13.91 -0.65 -24.45
N VAL A 187 12.90 -1.20 -23.73
CA VAL A 187 11.87 -0.41 -23.06
C VAL A 187 12.50 0.39 -21.90
N TRP A 188 13.34 -0.26 -21.09
CA TRP A 188 14.03 0.42 -19.98
C TRP A 188 14.93 1.54 -20.49
N LYS A 189 15.72 1.27 -21.54
CA LYS A 189 16.58 2.28 -22.19
C LYS A 189 15.77 3.45 -22.72
N LYS A 190 14.63 3.17 -23.36
CA LYS A 190 13.75 4.20 -23.90
C LYS A 190 13.20 5.13 -22.82
N CYS A 191 12.85 4.62 -21.65
CA CYS A 191 12.46 5.45 -20.50
C CYS A 191 13.58 6.43 -20.12
N GLY A 192 14.84 5.96 -20.09
CA GLY A 192 16.01 6.82 -19.84
C GLY A 192 16.21 7.90 -20.90
N GLU A 193 16.04 7.57 -22.20
CA GLU A 193 16.12 8.51 -23.33
C GLU A 193 15.02 9.58 -23.23
N LEU A 194 13.79 9.18 -22.90
CA LEU A 194 12.64 10.07 -22.73
C LEU A 194 12.70 10.85 -21.39
N LYS A 195 13.63 10.51 -20.50
CA LYS A 195 13.77 11.08 -19.14
C LYS A 195 12.49 10.93 -18.31
N ILE A 196 11.81 9.81 -18.47
CA ILE A 196 10.63 9.46 -17.67
C ILE A 196 10.98 8.36 -16.66
N PRO A 197 10.47 8.41 -15.42
CA PRO A 197 10.73 7.37 -14.43
C PRO A 197 9.90 6.12 -14.71
N VAL A 198 10.43 4.99 -14.24
CA VAL A 198 9.71 3.70 -14.17
C VAL A 198 9.35 3.42 -12.73
N LEU A 199 8.06 3.47 -12.39
CA LEU A 199 7.60 2.96 -11.10
C LEU A 199 7.33 1.47 -11.23
N ILE A 200 8.15 0.68 -10.56
CA ILE A 200 8.12 -0.78 -10.67
C ILE A 200 7.73 -1.43 -9.34
N HIS A 201 6.71 -2.27 -9.41
CA HIS A 201 6.32 -3.14 -8.32
C HIS A 201 6.75 -4.57 -8.68
N THR A 202 7.72 -5.11 -7.97
CA THR A 202 8.20 -6.49 -8.12
C THR A 202 8.06 -7.20 -6.78
N ALA A 203 7.64 -8.46 -6.79
CA ALA A 203 7.42 -9.28 -5.60
C ALA A 203 6.26 -8.79 -4.68
N ASP A 204 6.23 -9.30 -3.47
CA ASP A 204 5.34 -8.96 -2.35
C ASP A 204 6.15 -8.98 -1.04
N VAL A 205 5.48 -8.77 0.10
CA VAL A 205 6.10 -8.85 1.43
C VAL A 205 6.81 -10.20 1.61
N PRO A 206 8.08 -10.24 2.06
CA PRO A 206 8.85 -11.49 2.20
C PRO A 206 8.12 -12.60 2.96
N SER A 207 7.41 -12.24 4.04
CA SER A 207 6.64 -13.19 4.86
C SER A 207 5.49 -13.90 4.12
N PHE A 208 5.16 -13.49 2.89
CA PHE A 208 4.20 -14.24 2.06
C PHE A 208 4.79 -15.57 1.53
N TRP A 209 6.11 -15.74 1.57
CA TRP A 209 6.82 -16.99 1.26
C TRP A 209 7.08 -17.85 2.49
N ASP A 210 6.97 -17.28 3.71
CA ASP A 210 7.24 -18.01 4.94
C ASP A 210 6.13 -19.04 5.25
N PRO A 211 6.42 -20.08 6.06
CA PRO A 211 5.41 -21.03 6.54
C PRO A 211 4.23 -20.34 7.20
N MET A 212 3.03 -20.90 7.00
CA MET A 212 1.79 -20.42 7.66
C MET A 212 1.69 -20.99 9.06
N ASP A 213 2.58 -20.57 9.96
CA ASP A 213 2.61 -20.99 11.36
C ASP A 213 2.53 -19.79 12.32
N ARG A 214 2.67 -20.05 13.61
CA ARG A 214 2.60 -19.03 14.69
C ARG A 214 3.70 -17.97 14.66
N TYR A 215 4.72 -18.16 13.84
CA TYR A 215 5.86 -17.24 13.71
C TYR A 215 5.74 -16.31 12.50
N ASN A 216 4.78 -16.57 11.59
CA ASN A 216 4.57 -15.73 10.43
C ASN A 216 3.91 -14.41 10.83
N GLU A 217 4.62 -13.31 10.68
CA GLU A 217 4.16 -11.96 11.05
C GLU A 217 2.90 -11.53 10.27
N ARG A 218 2.65 -12.10 9.09
CA ARG A 218 1.49 -11.83 8.23
C ARG A 218 0.43 -12.95 8.26
N TRP A 219 0.49 -13.81 9.28
CA TRP A 219 -0.41 -14.96 9.37
C TRP A 219 -1.89 -14.58 9.26
N LEU A 220 -2.34 -13.54 9.97
CA LEU A 220 -3.73 -13.09 9.94
C LEU A 220 -4.14 -12.58 8.55
N GLU A 221 -3.28 -11.80 7.90
CA GLU A 221 -3.51 -11.33 6.53
C GLU A 221 -3.62 -12.50 5.54
N LEU A 222 -2.73 -13.47 5.63
CA LEU A 222 -2.70 -14.63 4.74
C LEU A 222 -3.84 -15.62 5.03
N LYS A 223 -4.33 -15.70 6.28
CA LYS A 223 -5.51 -16.45 6.64
C LYS A 223 -6.76 -15.86 5.97
N THR A 224 -6.91 -14.54 6.03
CA THR A 224 -8.08 -13.84 5.46
C THR A 224 -7.97 -13.60 3.95
N HIS A 225 -6.75 -13.65 3.38
CA HIS A 225 -6.48 -13.47 1.96
C HIS A 225 -5.53 -14.56 1.44
N PRO A 226 -5.96 -15.84 1.38
CA PRO A 226 -5.10 -16.97 1.08
C PRO A 226 -4.47 -16.92 -0.33
N ASN A 227 -5.08 -16.21 -1.26
CA ASN A 227 -4.55 -15.98 -2.61
C ASN A 227 -3.26 -15.13 -2.63
N ARG A 228 -2.94 -14.43 -1.54
CA ARG A 228 -1.69 -13.67 -1.40
C ARG A 228 -0.49 -14.54 -1.04
N ARG A 229 -0.71 -15.77 -0.54
CA ARG A 229 0.36 -16.68 -0.15
C ARG A 229 1.24 -17.05 -1.35
N ARG A 230 2.53 -16.78 -1.26
CA ARG A 230 3.54 -17.11 -2.28
C ARG A 230 4.18 -18.48 -1.98
N GLY A 231 4.92 -19.02 -2.95
CA GLY A 231 5.42 -20.39 -2.85
C GLY A 231 4.35 -21.47 -3.12
N VAL A 232 3.09 -21.20 -2.76
CA VAL A 232 1.94 -22.08 -3.03
C VAL A 232 1.18 -21.62 -4.28
N ASN A 233 0.79 -20.34 -4.33
CA ASN A 233 0.03 -19.79 -5.47
C ASN A 233 0.94 -19.33 -6.61
N ASP A 234 2.22 -19.06 -6.34
CA ASP A 234 3.25 -18.76 -7.33
C ASP A 234 4.60 -19.27 -6.81
N PRO A 235 5.29 -20.16 -7.56
CA PRO A 235 6.50 -20.83 -7.08
C PRO A 235 7.76 -19.97 -7.17
N VAL A 236 7.71 -18.78 -7.79
CA VAL A 236 8.90 -17.95 -7.99
C VAL A 236 9.42 -17.43 -6.65
N PRO A 237 10.69 -17.71 -6.28
CA PRO A 237 11.26 -17.27 -5.03
C PRO A 237 11.38 -15.73 -4.94
N PHE A 238 11.16 -15.18 -3.74
CA PHE A 238 11.34 -13.74 -3.46
C PHE A 238 12.72 -13.23 -3.93
N GLY A 239 13.78 -13.95 -3.56
CA GLY A 239 15.16 -13.56 -3.92
C GLY A 239 15.41 -13.48 -5.42
N SER A 240 14.79 -14.34 -6.21
CA SER A 240 14.91 -14.31 -7.68
C SER A 240 14.27 -13.07 -8.26
N LEU A 241 13.04 -12.74 -7.85
CA LEU A 241 12.32 -11.55 -8.30
C LEU A 241 13.10 -10.27 -8.01
N ILE A 242 13.63 -10.17 -6.80
CA ILE A 242 14.40 -8.99 -6.37
C ILE A 242 15.76 -8.90 -7.09
N ALA A 243 16.42 -10.03 -7.33
CA ALA A 243 17.68 -10.06 -8.08
C ALA A 243 17.48 -9.62 -9.54
N GLU A 244 16.42 -10.09 -10.20
CA GLU A 244 16.02 -9.69 -11.55
C GLU A 244 15.77 -8.18 -11.63
N GLN A 245 15.05 -7.62 -10.64
CA GLN A 245 14.79 -6.17 -10.55
C GLN A 245 16.08 -5.37 -10.35
N HIS A 246 16.95 -5.75 -9.43
CA HIS A 246 18.22 -5.04 -9.22
C HIS A 246 19.15 -5.14 -10.42
N TYR A 247 19.09 -6.25 -11.17
CA TYR A 247 19.82 -6.39 -12.42
C TYR A 247 19.44 -5.32 -13.43
N ILE A 248 18.15 -5.06 -13.63
CA ILE A 248 17.72 -4.01 -14.59
C ILE A 248 18.11 -2.60 -14.12
N PHE A 249 18.08 -2.31 -12.81
CA PHE A 249 18.51 -1.01 -12.28
C PHE A 249 20.00 -0.78 -12.57
N LYS A 250 20.83 -1.79 -12.27
CA LYS A 250 22.28 -1.72 -12.50
C LYS A 250 22.63 -1.54 -13.99
N ASN A 251 21.91 -2.22 -14.88
CA ASN A 251 22.21 -2.25 -16.31
C ASN A 251 21.53 -1.11 -17.11
N ASN A 252 20.71 -0.29 -16.47
CA ASN A 252 20.08 0.89 -17.07
C ASN A 252 20.30 2.15 -16.23
N PRO A 253 21.54 2.60 -16.04
CA PRO A 253 21.90 3.69 -15.11
C PRO A 253 21.32 5.06 -15.50
N LYS A 254 20.90 5.25 -16.76
CA LYS A 254 20.25 6.49 -17.24
C LYS A 254 18.75 6.53 -16.94
N THR A 255 18.16 5.41 -16.53
CA THR A 255 16.73 5.29 -16.24
C THR A 255 16.51 5.41 -14.72
N ILE A 256 15.66 6.32 -14.31
CA ILE A 256 15.24 6.42 -12.90
C ILE A 256 14.19 5.34 -12.63
N PHE A 257 14.44 4.53 -11.60
CA PHE A 257 13.50 3.53 -11.12
C PHE A 257 12.96 3.95 -9.76
N ILE A 258 11.64 4.07 -9.65
CA ILE A 258 10.92 4.23 -8.37
C ILE A 258 10.53 2.82 -7.94
N ASN A 259 11.23 2.29 -6.96
CA ASN A 259 11.02 0.95 -6.44
C ASN A 259 9.87 0.98 -5.44
N ALA A 260 8.72 0.42 -5.81
CA ALA A 260 7.51 0.45 -5.00
C ALA A 260 7.71 -0.23 -3.64
N HIS A 261 6.97 0.26 -2.62
CA HIS A 261 6.95 -0.34 -1.30
C HIS A 261 8.34 -0.46 -0.65
N MET A 262 9.19 0.56 -0.86
CA MET A 262 10.59 0.54 -0.41
C MET A 262 11.36 -0.71 -0.88
N GLY A 263 11.01 -1.23 -2.06
CA GLY A 263 11.63 -2.43 -2.63
C GLY A 263 11.45 -3.69 -1.80
N TRP A 264 10.40 -3.73 -0.98
CA TRP A 264 10.10 -4.78 0.00
C TRP A 264 11.19 -5.01 1.06
N TYR A 265 11.99 -3.95 1.35
CA TYR A 265 12.93 -3.95 2.48
C TYR A 265 12.62 -2.89 3.56
N PRO A 266 11.35 -2.47 3.78
CA PRO A 266 11.06 -1.58 4.90
C PRO A 266 11.31 -2.26 6.25
N ASN A 267 11.27 -3.60 6.31
CA ASN A 267 11.60 -4.42 7.47
C ASN A 267 13.12 -4.62 7.65
N ASN A 268 13.95 -4.21 6.67
CA ASN A 268 15.40 -4.31 6.73
C ASN A 268 16.06 -3.06 6.12
N LEU A 269 15.96 -1.94 6.82
CA LEU A 269 16.47 -0.64 6.37
C LEU A 269 17.98 -0.63 6.14
N LYS A 270 18.74 -1.47 6.86
CA LYS A 270 20.19 -1.62 6.62
C LYS A 270 20.48 -2.23 5.25
N LYS A 271 19.70 -3.24 4.84
CA LYS A 271 19.82 -3.82 3.49
C LYS A 271 19.41 -2.81 2.43
N LEU A 272 18.31 -2.08 2.65
CA LEU A 272 17.84 -1.04 1.74
C LEU A 272 18.89 0.09 1.59
N ASP A 273 19.50 0.52 2.68
CA ASP A 273 20.59 1.50 2.67
C ASP A 273 21.76 1.08 1.76
N SER A 274 22.19 -0.18 1.89
CA SER A 274 23.24 -0.74 1.03
C SER A 274 22.83 -0.77 -0.45
N LEU A 275 21.57 -1.10 -0.74
CA LEU A 275 21.03 -1.13 -2.11
C LEU A 275 20.96 0.27 -2.72
N MET A 276 20.47 1.27 -1.97
CA MET A 276 20.41 2.64 -2.43
C MET A 276 21.80 3.25 -2.65
N THR A 277 22.80 2.80 -1.90
CA THR A 277 24.21 3.16 -2.14
C THR A 277 24.73 2.56 -3.45
N ALA A 278 24.43 1.29 -3.71
CA ALA A 278 24.91 0.56 -4.88
C ALA A 278 24.16 0.92 -6.19
N LEU A 279 22.94 1.44 -6.08
CA LEU A 279 22.04 1.72 -7.20
C LEU A 279 21.63 3.22 -7.17
N PRO A 280 22.45 4.12 -7.71
CA PRO A 280 22.22 5.57 -7.60
C PRO A 280 20.96 6.06 -8.34
N ASN A 281 20.47 5.30 -9.33
CA ASN A 281 19.25 5.57 -10.09
C ASN A 281 17.96 4.97 -9.44
N MET A 282 18.08 4.33 -8.26
CA MET A 282 16.98 3.79 -7.51
C MET A 282 16.42 4.83 -6.55
N TYR A 283 15.16 5.17 -6.69
CA TYR A 283 14.32 5.87 -5.73
C TYR A 283 13.37 4.85 -5.08
N VAL A 284 12.78 5.20 -3.95
CA VAL A 284 11.78 4.36 -3.28
C VAL A 284 10.56 5.18 -2.91
N GLU A 285 9.40 4.52 -2.75
CA GLU A 285 8.19 5.17 -2.22
C GLU A 285 7.59 4.32 -1.10
N ILE A 286 6.79 4.95 -0.23
CA ILE A 286 6.33 4.39 1.05
C ILE A 286 4.94 3.75 1.00
N GLY A 287 4.35 3.56 -0.16
CA GLY A 287 3.03 2.95 -0.33
C GLY A 287 2.94 1.58 0.34
N ALA A 288 1.85 1.36 1.04
CA ALA A 288 1.51 0.11 1.74
C ALA A 288 2.53 -0.41 2.78
N VAL A 289 3.59 0.36 3.13
CA VAL A 289 4.62 -0.07 4.10
C VAL A 289 4.77 0.85 5.30
N ILE A 290 3.81 1.73 5.53
CA ILE A 290 3.83 2.65 6.67
C ILE A 290 3.84 1.91 8.02
N ALA A 291 3.29 0.68 8.06
CA ALA A 291 3.29 -0.14 9.26
C ALA A 291 4.69 -0.58 9.68
N GLU A 292 5.54 -0.98 8.73
CA GLU A 292 6.92 -1.34 9.00
C GLU A 292 7.73 -0.13 9.50
N LEU A 293 7.50 1.03 8.90
CA LEU A 293 8.17 2.27 9.28
C LEU A 293 7.75 2.75 10.67
N GLY A 294 6.44 2.79 10.95
CA GLY A 294 5.91 3.24 12.24
C GLY A 294 6.20 2.27 13.41
N ARG A 295 6.55 1.00 13.14
CA ARG A 295 7.00 0.05 14.17
C ARG A 295 8.49 0.19 14.53
N GLN A 296 9.28 0.93 13.73
CA GLN A 296 10.71 1.18 13.94
C GLN A 296 11.07 2.67 13.73
N PRO A 297 10.39 3.62 14.39
CA PRO A 297 10.45 5.03 14.05
C PRO A 297 11.86 5.62 14.13
N ARG A 298 12.70 5.19 15.09
CA ARG A 298 14.07 5.70 15.25
C ARG A 298 14.98 5.29 14.08
N ALA A 299 14.86 4.04 13.61
CA ALA A 299 15.63 3.55 12.47
C ALA A 299 15.10 4.17 11.16
N ALA A 300 13.78 4.28 11.03
CA ALA A 300 13.13 4.90 9.89
C ALA A 300 13.52 6.38 9.77
N LYS A 301 13.46 7.17 10.85
CA LYS A 301 13.90 8.58 10.86
C LYS A 301 15.32 8.73 10.34
N LYS A 302 16.28 7.95 10.86
CA LYS A 302 17.68 7.97 10.39
C LYS A 302 17.82 7.64 8.91
N PHE A 303 17.01 6.70 8.44
CA PHE A 303 16.97 6.34 7.02
C PHE A 303 16.44 7.49 6.17
N PHE A 304 15.34 8.14 6.57
CA PHE A 304 14.77 9.28 5.86
C PHE A 304 15.71 10.49 5.87
N ASP A 305 16.36 10.80 6.99
CA ASP A 305 17.37 11.87 7.08
C ASP A 305 18.52 11.65 6.09
N LYS A 306 19.02 10.42 5.97
CA LYS A 306 20.09 10.06 5.02
C LYS A 306 19.65 10.09 3.58
N TRP A 307 18.48 9.55 3.27
CA TRP A 307 17.99 9.33 1.91
C TRP A 307 16.88 10.30 1.50
N GLN A 308 16.77 11.45 2.19
CA GLN A 308 15.73 12.44 2.02
C GLN A 308 15.48 12.89 0.57
N ASP A 309 16.50 12.81 -0.30
CA ASP A 309 16.42 13.21 -1.70
C ASP A 309 15.97 12.07 -2.64
N ARG A 310 15.77 10.86 -2.13
CA ARG A 310 15.42 9.68 -2.94
C ARG A 310 14.23 8.86 -2.40
N VAL A 311 13.50 9.38 -1.43
CA VAL A 311 12.25 8.79 -0.93
C VAL A 311 11.08 9.66 -1.36
N LEU A 312 10.00 9.03 -1.84
CA LEU A 312 8.79 9.70 -2.32
C LEU A 312 7.58 9.26 -1.49
N PHE A 313 6.57 10.14 -1.42
CA PHE A 313 5.29 9.80 -0.84
C PHE A 313 4.44 9.02 -1.85
N GLY A 314 3.95 7.85 -1.46
CA GLY A 314 2.98 7.05 -2.17
C GLY A 314 2.09 6.32 -1.18
N LYS A 315 0.85 5.99 -1.58
CA LYS A 315 -0.07 5.26 -0.69
C LYS A 315 -0.53 3.91 -1.25
N ASP A 316 -0.56 3.73 -2.56
CA ASP A 316 -0.99 2.57 -3.33
C ASP A 316 -2.52 2.51 -3.54
N SER A 317 -3.32 2.45 -2.51
CA SER A 317 -4.78 2.35 -2.62
C SER A 317 -5.48 3.69 -2.28
N TRP A 318 -6.54 4.04 -3.02
CA TRP A 318 -7.33 5.24 -2.75
C TRP A 318 -8.37 4.98 -1.66
N VAL A 319 -8.00 5.25 -0.42
CA VAL A 319 -8.90 5.28 0.75
C VAL A 319 -8.56 6.53 1.55
N PRO A 320 -9.27 7.66 1.36
CA PRO A 320 -8.91 8.95 1.94
C PRO A 320 -8.71 8.95 3.46
N SER A 321 -9.53 8.21 4.21
CA SER A 321 -9.42 8.11 5.67
C SER A 321 -8.11 7.48 6.18
N GLU A 322 -7.47 6.65 5.38
CA GLU A 322 -6.23 5.96 5.77
C GLU A 322 -4.97 6.84 5.68
N TYR A 323 -5.03 7.96 4.92
CA TYR A 323 -3.89 8.89 4.81
C TYR A 323 -3.52 9.51 6.16
N SER A 324 -4.48 9.68 7.06
CA SER A 324 -4.23 10.21 8.41
C SER A 324 -3.20 9.38 9.19
N THR A 325 -3.15 8.06 8.99
CA THR A 325 -2.12 7.20 9.59
C THR A 325 -0.73 7.52 9.05
N TYR A 326 -0.61 7.77 7.73
CA TYR A 326 0.65 8.17 7.12
C TYR A 326 1.13 9.50 7.67
N PHE A 327 0.27 10.52 7.70
CA PHE A 327 0.62 11.84 8.23
C PHE A 327 1.02 11.75 9.70
N ARG A 328 0.25 11.01 10.52
CA ARG A 328 0.57 10.84 11.94
C ARG A 328 1.94 10.20 12.15
N VAL A 329 2.28 9.15 11.40
CA VAL A 329 3.60 8.50 11.47
C VAL A 329 4.73 9.43 11.03
N LEU A 330 4.51 10.24 9.98
CA LEU A 330 5.55 11.09 9.40
C LEU A 330 5.77 12.39 10.20
N GLU A 331 4.69 13.02 10.68
CA GLU A 331 4.69 14.40 11.17
C GLU A 331 4.72 14.52 12.69
N THR A 332 4.30 13.49 13.44
CA THR A 332 4.20 13.54 14.90
C THR A 332 5.23 12.67 15.60
N GLU A 333 5.36 12.83 16.91
CA GLU A 333 6.10 11.95 17.81
C GLU A 333 5.16 11.09 18.68
N ASP A 334 3.89 10.95 18.25
CA ASP A 334 2.88 10.16 18.94
C ASP A 334 3.34 8.72 19.18
N GLU A 335 2.91 8.15 20.30
CA GLU A 335 3.29 6.80 20.70
C GLU A 335 2.10 5.86 20.70
N TYR A 336 2.35 4.61 20.39
CA TYR A 336 1.48 3.46 20.62
C TYR A 336 0.05 3.60 20.06
N PHE A 337 -0.14 4.17 18.89
CA PHE A 337 -1.44 4.28 18.25
C PHE A 337 -1.73 3.11 17.28
N PRO A 338 -3.00 2.77 17.02
CA PRO A 338 -3.34 1.63 16.18
C PRO A 338 -3.03 1.85 14.71
N TYR A 339 -2.64 0.77 14.02
CA TYR A 339 -2.60 0.73 12.56
C TYR A 339 -4.01 0.57 11.99
N HIS A 340 -4.33 1.21 10.88
CA HIS A 340 -5.67 1.19 10.28
C HIS A 340 -6.08 -0.16 9.65
N LYS A 341 -5.12 -1.04 9.35
CA LYS A 341 -5.38 -2.39 8.78
C LYS A 341 -5.20 -3.47 9.84
N LYS A 342 -6.23 -3.70 10.64
CA LYS A 342 -6.22 -4.73 11.70
C LYS A 342 -5.90 -6.13 11.20
N TYR A 343 -6.37 -6.48 9.98
CA TYR A 343 -6.15 -7.81 9.39
C TYR A 343 -4.68 -8.11 9.04
N HIS A 344 -3.79 -7.12 9.03
CA HIS A 344 -2.34 -7.38 8.91
C HIS A 344 -1.80 -8.01 10.20
N ALA A 345 -2.07 -7.39 11.33
CA ALA A 345 -1.86 -7.80 12.71
C ALA A 345 -2.33 -6.65 13.61
N PHE A 346 -2.39 -6.84 14.93
CA PHE A 346 -2.78 -5.79 15.88
C PHE A 346 -1.60 -4.86 16.19
N TRP A 347 -0.93 -4.36 15.16
CA TRP A 347 0.26 -3.53 15.33
C TRP A 347 -0.05 -2.17 15.95
N ARG A 348 0.89 -1.72 16.79
CA ARG A 348 0.94 -0.36 17.28
C ARG A 348 2.04 0.41 16.56
N MET A 349 1.75 1.68 16.30
CA MET A 349 2.56 2.57 15.49
C MET A 349 3.12 3.68 16.37
N TYR A 350 4.21 4.30 15.92
CA TYR A 350 4.85 5.44 16.54
C TYR A 350 5.19 6.48 15.47
N GLY A 351 5.09 7.75 15.86
CA GLY A 351 5.48 8.86 15.01
C GLY A 351 7.01 8.97 14.88
N MET A 352 7.47 9.44 13.73
CA MET A 352 8.89 9.68 13.44
C MET A 352 9.33 11.12 13.73
N GLY A 353 8.39 12.08 13.75
CA GLY A 353 8.69 13.50 13.92
C GLY A 353 9.72 13.97 12.88
N LEU A 354 9.46 13.76 11.59
CA LEU A 354 10.36 14.20 10.53
C LEU A 354 10.45 15.71 10.49
N SER A 355 11.65 16.25 10.22
CA SER A 355 11.82 17.69 10.05
C SER A 355 11.05 18.21 8.83
N ASP A 356 10.70 19.49 8.85
CA ASP A 356 9.99 20.17 7.76
C ASP A 356 10.75 20.07 6.42
N GLU A 357 12.08 20.06 6.46
CA GLU A 357 12.91 19.89 5.28
C GLU A 357 12.73 18.49 4.67
N VAL A 358 12.83 17.45 5.49
CA VAL A 358 12.64 16.06 5.06
C VAL A 358 11.21 15.84 4.57
N LEU A 359 10.20 16.37 5.29
CA LEU A 359 8.79 16.29 4.88
C LEU A 359 8.54 16.94 3.52
N LYS A 360 9.08 18.14 3.25
CA LYS A 360 8.92 18.82 1.95
C LYS A 360 9.57 18.01 0.81
N LYS A 361 10.73 17.39 1.04
CA LYS A 361 11.37 16.53 0.06
C LYS A 361 10.54 15.28 -0.23
N LEU A 362 10.12 14.57 0.80
CA LEU A 362 9.27 13.39 0.73
C LEU A 362 7.93 13.70 0.04
N TYR A 363 7.28 14.77 0.43
CA TYR A 363 5.93 15.10 0.01
C TYR A 363 5.86 15.60 -1.44
N TYR A 364 6.79 16.43 -1.89
CA TYR A 364 6.67 17.00 -3.24
C TYR A 364 7.99 17.26 -3.99
N LYS A 365 9.07 17.71 -3.31
CA LYS A 365 10.26 18.18 -4.03
C LYS A 365 10.90 17.08 -4.86
N ASN A 366 11.01 15.85 -4.31
CA ASN A 366 11.61 14.72 -5.03
C ASN A 366 10.77 14.33 -6.26
N ALA A 367 9.44 14.25 -6.10
CA ALA A 367 8.55 13.94 -7.22
C ALA A 367 8.63 15.01 -8.33
N LEU A 368 8.63 16.30 -7.95
CA LEU A 368 8.79 17.42 -8.90
C LEU A 368 10.15 17.42 -9.63
N THR A 369 11.16 16.79 -9.05
CA THR A 369 12.50 16.69 -9.65
C THR A 369 12.55 15.58 -10.69
N ILE A 370 11.93 14.42 -10.44
CA ILE A 370 12.12 13.23 -11.28
C ILE A 370 10.96 12.93 -12.21
N ILE A 371 9.77 13.51 -11.98
CA ILE A 371 8.59 13.31 -12.85
C ILE A 371 8.40 14.57 -13.71
N PRO A 372 8.54 14.46 -15.04
CA PRO A 372 8.50 15.63 -15.92
C PRO A 372 7.10 16.22 -16.06
N GLY A 373 7.01 17.54 -16.16
CA GLY A 373 5.79 18.27 -16.53
C GLY A 373 4.71 18.33 -15.46
N LEU A 374 5.05 18.11 -14.19
CA LEU A 374 4.15 18.38 -13.07
C LEU A 374 4.06 19.90 -12.80
N ASP A 375 2.88 20.38 -12.41
CA ASP A 375 2.67 21.81 -12.13
C ASP A 375 3.29 22.21 -10.79
N LYS A 376 4.42 22.91 -10.85
CA LYS A 376 5.14 23.39 -9.67
C LYS A 376 4.43 24.51 -8.94
N SER A 377 3.47 25.20 -9.56
CA SER A 377 2.75 26.33 -8.96
C SER A 377 1.84 25.93 -7.80
N LEU A 378 1.54 24.63 -7.67
CA LEU A 378 0.72 24.07 -6.58
C LEU A 378 1.51 23.86 -5.27
N PHE A 379 2.82 24.14 -5.27
CA PHE A 379 3.69 23.86 -4.14
C PHE A 379 4.47 25.09 -3.70
N PRO A 380 4.77 25.21 -2.39
CA PRO A 380 5.64 26.28 -1.88
C PRO A 380 7.02 26.26 -2.55
N LYS A 381 7.58 27.44 -2.77
CA LYS A 381 8.94 27.64 -3.32
C LYS A 381 10.02 27.15 -2.35
#